data_287bad2126d06608b64a0e2746d21777
#
_entry.id   287bad2126d06608b64a0e2746d21777
#
_cell.length_a   1.000
_cell.length_b   1.000
_cell.length_c   1.000
_cell.angle_alpha   90.00
_cell.angle_beta   90.00
_cell.angle_gamma   90.00
#
_symmetry.space_group_name_H-M   'P 1'
#
loop_
_entity.id
_entity.type
_entity.pdbx_description
1 polymer ?
#
loop_
_entity_poly.entity_id
_entity_poly.type
_entity_poly.pdbx_seq_one_letter_code
_entity_poly.pdbx_strand_id
1 'polypeptide(L)'
;MKITLFIFFLSFSLSGHAQLIQGNNQEYAGKKLTFFRYTDPVTQEKEKVFTLMVDQNGNFSTQLNLSQPAFVTCDFGIYRGMLILEKENTINLLLPPFREKLFADQKNPFFNPVEFWFATDQANLLNDQIAAFDAHLNQLTDKHFNSLYFNQSRTTYDSIAVQLEREFGATRSNIFKWHKKLKLKAVEADAFRLTAKNVAEAIREVQPEYWTQPAFMQLLDKSFTNLLSFESRSGTGQDVKKAVASGDLSRLKKITVEKYMGSGSMADLVLLKMLHDAYYSGDFSQNHILKLLASGYFLSDGDKNIRSIAENIQKKLKHLRPGTIAPVVCLKNTDGHLVCSDGNPSGETGKFKYLIFADTEMAVCQEQLKFLTRINELFQKHLDIYIILKKTDLIAMKMFLEKQQIPGIHLIDEKSEFIVNYRIRSFPMCFLLNGNHEVVFQHTLAPLDGFEQQFGHFLRRKLFEDQRNGGAYN
;
A
#
# COMPACT_ATOMS: atom_id res chain seq x y z
N MET A 1 -64.69 -17.22 -31.47
CA MET A 1 -64.14 -17.65 -30.16
C MET A 1 -62.69 -17.21 -30.11
N LYS A 2 -62.41 -16.06 -29.48
CA LYS A 2 -61.06 -15.49 -29.38
C LYS A 2 -60.52 -15.94 -28.03
N ILE A 3 -59.47 -16.74 -28.06
CA ILE A 3 -58.70 -17.15 -26.84
C ILE A 3 -57.64 -16.11 -26.59
N THR A 4 -57.79 -15.32 -25.50
CA THR A 4 -56.81 -14.36 -25.03
C THR A 4 -55.84 -15.10 -24.12
N LEU A 5 -54.58 -15.24 -24.56
CA LEU A 5 -53.50 -15.86 -23.82
C LEU A 5 -52.95 -14.82 -22.84
N PHE A 6 -53.16 -15.03 -21.54
CA PHE A 6 -52.61 -14.21 -20.45
C PHE A 6 -51.21 -14.74 -20.11
N ILE A 7 -50.16 -14.05 -20.56
CA ILE A 7 -48.80 -14.36 -20.19
C ILE A 7 -48.53 -13.69 -18.82
N PHE A 8 -48.46 -14.53 -17.80
CA PHE A 8 -48.06 -14.12 -16.45
C PHE A 8 -46.53 -13.95 -16.43
N PHE A 9 -46.05 -12.70 -16.48
CA PHE A 9 -44.64 -12.39 -16.22
C PHE A 9 -44.38 -12.57 -14.72
N LEU A 10 -43.79 -13.71 -14.34
CA LEU A 10 -43.22 -13.91 -13.01
C LEU A 10 -41.91 -13.11 -12.96
N SER A 11 -41.98 -11.88 -12.47
CA SER A 11 -40.79 -11.11 -12.09
C SER A 11 -40.16 -11.80 -10.88
N PHE A 12 -39.14 -12.61 -11.12
CA PHE A 12 -38.22 -13.06 -10.10
C PHE A 12 -37.46 -11.82 -9.63
N SER A 13 -37.92 -11.20 -8.56
CA SER A 13 -37.13 -10.26 -7.78
C SER A 13 -35.97 -11.06 -7.18
N LEU A 14 -34.81 -11.01 -7.80
CA LEU A 14 -33.55 -11.35 -7.15
C LEU A 14 -33.36 -10.37 -5.99
N SER A 15 -33.90 -10.73 -4.84
CA SER A 15 -33.61 -10.04 -3.57
C SER A 15 -32.14 -10.29 -3.26
N GLY A 16 -31.24 -9.50 -3.86
CA GLY A 16 -29.88 -9.40 -3.41
C GLY A 16 -29.92 -8.85 -1.97
N HIS A 17 -29.64 -9.70 -0.98
CA HIS A 17 -29.57 -9.27 0.40
C HIS A 17 -28.36 -8.32 0.52
N ALA A 18 -28.64 -7.02 0.61
CA ALA A 18 -27.64 -5.98 0.76
C ALA A 18 -27.29 -5.85 2.23
N GLN A 19 -26.00 -5.82 2.53
CA GLN A 19 -25.53 -5.48 3.87
C GLN A 19 -25.80 -4.00 4.13
N LEU A 20 -26.44 -3.67 5.25
CA LEU A 20 -26.70 -2.32 5.70
C LEU A 20 -25.67 -1.92 6.79
N ILE A 21 -24.99 -0.81 6.59
CA ILE A 21 -24.16 -0.16 7.62
C ILE A 21 -24.78 1.18 7.96
N GLN A 22 -25.08 1.42 9.23
CA GLN A 22 -25.70 2.64 9.68
C GLN A 22 -25.24 3.04 11.09
N GLY A 23 -25.51 4.27 11.49
CA GLY A 23 -25.22 4.77 12.82
C GLY A 23 -25.43 6.27 12.94
N ASN A 24 -25.12 6.80 14.11
CA ASN A 24 -25.17 8.22 14.41
C ASN A 24 -23.99 8.62 15.30
N ASN A 25 -23.31 9.70 14.94
CA ASN A 25 -22.36 10.38 15.81
C ASN A 25 -22.18 11.84 15.37
N GLN A 26 -22.66 12.77 16.19
CA GLN A 26 -22.67 14.20 15.90
C GLN A 26 -21.25 14.81 15.75
N GLU A 27 -20.22 14.25 16.39
CA GLU A 27 -18.83 14.73 16.27
C GLU A 27 -18.28 14.56 14.83
N TYR A 28 -18.92 13.70 14.04
CA TYR A 28 -18.55 13.43 12.65
C TYR A 28 -19.43 14.16 11.63
N ALA A 29 -20.31 15.08 12.04
CA ALA A 29 -21.19 15.80 11.12
C ALA A 29 -20.41 16.43 9.95
N GLY A 30 -20.89 16.18 8.72
CA GLY A 30 -20.27 16.64 7.47
C GLY A 30 -19.00 15.90 7.04
N LYS A 31 -18.48 14.95 7.84
CA LYS A 31 -17.25 14.19 7.50
C LYS A 31 -17.55 13.02 6.56
N LYS A 32 -16.51 12.60 5.86
CA LYS A 32 -16.50 11.44 4.96
C LYS A 32 -15.55 10.39 5.52
N LEU A 33 -16.07 9.18 5.76
CA LEU A 33 -15.28 8.04 6.18
C LEU A 33 -15.15 7.08 5.00
N THR A 34 -13.97 6.97 4.42
CA THR A 34 -13.73 6.08 3.27
C THR A 34 -13.08 4.79 3.72
N PHE A 35 -13.72 3.69 3.39
CA PHE A 35 -13.26 2.35 3.73
C PHE A 35 -12.54 1.72 2.54
N PHE A 36 -11.40 1.13 2.84
CA PHE A 36 -10.53 0.47 1.89
C PHE A 36 -10.32 -0.99 2.28
N ARG A 37 -10.09 -1.85 1.30
CA ARG A 37 -9.56 -3.20 1.50
C ARG A 37 -8.17 -3.32 0.89
N TYR A 38 -7.40 -4.27 1.37
CA TYR A 38 -6.15 -4.65 0.73
C TYR A 38 -6.43 -5.51 -0.50
N THR A 39 -5.74 -5.24 -1.61
CA THR A 39 -5.88 -6.00 -2.86
C THR A 39 -5.22 -7.37 -2.76
N ASP A 40 -4.13 -7.44 -2.00
CA ASP A 40 -3.39 -8.68 -1.74
C ASP A 40 -2.48 -8.54 -0.50
N PRO A 41 -2.03 -9.67 0.08
CA PRO A 41 -1.23 -9.65 1.32
C PRO A 41 0.23 -9.27 1.12
N VAL A 42 0.74 -9.21 -0.13
CA VAL A 42 2.14 -8.92 -0.43
C VAL A 42 2.35 -7.43 -0.70
N THR A 43 1.60 -6.89 -1.64
CA THR A 43 1.73 -5.46 -2.00
C THR A 43 1.06 -4.55 -0.99
N GLN A 44 0.01 -5.04 -0.31
CA GLN A 44 -0.82 -4.32 0.64
C GLN A 44 -1.35 -2.99 0.06
N GLU A 45 -1.55 -2.96 -1.25
CA GLU A 45 -2.19 -1.82 -1.90
C GLU A 45 -3.66 -1.78 -1.53
N LYS A 46 -4.18 -0.57 -1.34
CA LYS A 46 -5.55 -0.36 -0.91
C LYS A 46 -6.43 -0.01 -2.11
N GLU A 47 -7.61 -0.63 -2.17
CA GLU A 47 -8.68 -0.20 -3.06
C GLU A 47 -9.89 0.26 -2.26
N LYS A 48 -10.57 1.28 -2.76
CA LYS A 48 -11.78 1.83 -2.13
C LYS A 48 -12.93 0.85 -2.27
N VAL A 49 -13.60 0.56 -1.15
CA VAL A 49 -14.81 -0.27 -1.12
C VAL A 49 -16.05 0.60 -1.08
N PHE A 50 -16.16 1.50 -0.09
CA PHE A 50 -17.29 2.42 0.05
C PHE A 50 -16.90 3.67 0.83
N THR A 51 -17.81 4.63 0.89
CA THR A 51 -17.67 5.85 1.71
C THR A 51 -18.95 6.07 2.49
N LEU A 52 -18.84 6.24 3.80
CA LEU A 52 -19.90 6.75 4.65
C LEU A 52 -19.89 8.27 4.61
N MET A 53 -21.03 8.86 4.26
CA MET A 53 -21.27 10.30 4.33
C MET A 53 -22.06 10.57 5.60
N VAL A 54 -21.49 11.32 6.53
CA VAL A 54 -22.18 11.70 7.75
C VAL A 54 -22.92 13.02 7.49
N ASP A 55 -24.24 13.02 7.70
CA ASP A 55 -25.06 14.22 7.50
C ASP A 55 -24.84 15.28 8.61
N GLN A 56 -25.53 16.42 8.52
CA GLN A 56 -25.41 17.51 9.50
C GLN A 56 -25.95 17.13 10.89
N ASN A 57 -26.77 16.08 10.98
CA ASN A 57 -27.34 15.56 12.24
C ASN A 57 -26.51 14.38 12.79
N GLY A 58 -25.36 14.09 12.18
CA GLY A 58 -24.50 12.99 12.59
C GLY A 58 -24.94 11.62 12.08
N ASN A 59 -26.02 11.49 11.29
CA ASN A 59 -26.48 10.21 10.79
C ASN A 59 -25.68 9.77 9.57
N PHE A 60 -25.47 8.46 9.44
CA PHE A 60 -24.91 7.84 8.25
C PHE A 60 -25.58 6.49 7.96
N SER A 61 -25.69 6.16 6.67
CA SER A 61 -26.22 4.88 6.22
C SER A 61 -25.67 4.56 4.83
N THR A 62 -25.35 3.29 4.57
CA THR A 62 -24.98 2.79 3.24
C THR A 62 -25.36 1.33 3.10
N GLN A 63 -25.73 0.94 1.86
CA GLN A 63 -26.00 -0.45 1.50
C GLN A 63 -24.88 -0.98 0.60
N LEU A 64 -24.42 -2.20 0.86
CA LEU A 64 -23.35 -2.84 0.15
C LEU A 64 -23.77 -4.21 -0.36
N ASN A 65 -23.49 -4.48 -1.64
CA ASN A 65 -23.66 -5.81 -2.23
C ASN A 65 -22.30 -6.51 -2.23
N LEU A 66 -22.11 -7.41 -1.26
CA LEU A 66 -20.88 -8.18 -1.14
C LEU A 66 -21.11 -9.61 -1.67
N SER A 67 -20.23 -10.05 -2.55
CA SER A 67 -20.22 -11.45 -3.02
C SER A 67 -19.60 -12.41 -2.01
N GLN A 68 -18.70 -11.91 -1.18
CA GLN A 68 -17.98 -12.65 -0.13
C GLN A 68 -17.57 -11.70 1.00
N PRO A 69 -17.28 -12.22 2.21
CA PRO A 69 -16.80 -11.41 3.33
C PRO A 69 -15.59 -10.56 2.94
N ALA A 70 -15.52 -9.34 3.45
CA ALA A 70 -14.42 -8.43 3.19
C ALA A 70 -13.88 -7.82 4.48
N PHE A 71 -12.56 -7.80 4.62
CA PHE A 71 -11.88 -7.03 5.64
C PHE A 71 -11.61 -5.62 5.11
N VAL A 72 -12.07 -4.60 5.84
CA VAL A 72 -11.89 -3.20 5.46
C VAL A 72 -11.31 -2.38 6.59
N THR A 73 -10.57 -1.33 6.22
CA THR A 73 -10.01 -0.34 7.14
C THR A 73 -10.42 1.07 6.76
N CYS A 74 -10.56 1.94 7.75
CA CYS A 74 -10.82 3.37 7.56
C CYS A 74 -9.85 4.19 8.41
N ASP A 75 -9.08 5.07 7.77
CA ASP A 75 -8.16 5.98 8.45
C ASP A 75 -8.88 7.34 8.63
N PHE A 76 -8.99 7.83 9.88
CA PHE A 76 -9.60 9.12 10.21
C PHE A 76 -9.00 9.70 11.49
N GLY A 77 -8.71 11.00 11.50
CA GLY A 77 -8.02 11.62 12.62
C GLY A 77 -6.76 10.83 13.00
N ILE A 78 -6.62 10.52 14.29
CA ILE A 78 -5.51 9.69 14.80
C ILE A 78 -5.76 8.18 14.66
N TYR A 79 -6.92 7.75 14.17
CA TYR A 79 -7.37 6.36 14.22
C TYR A 79 -7.28 5.64 12.88
N ARG A 80 -7.12 4.32 12.98
CA ARG A 80 -7.41 3.34 11.94
C ARG A 80 -8.44 2.35 12.48
N GLY A 81 -9.68 2.49 12.04
CA GLY A 81 -10.73 1.53 12.36
C GLY A 81 -10.70 0.32 11.42
N MET A 82 -10.89 -0.86 11.98
CA MET A 82 -10.96 -2.15 11.30
C MET A 82 -12.37 -2.73 11.37
N LEU A 83 -12.85 -3.30 10.28
CA LEU A 83 -14.20 -3.87 10.20
C LEU A 83 -14.19 -5.09 9.27
N ILE A 84 -14.84 -6.17 9.69
CA ILE A 84 -15.17 -7.30 8.82
C ILE A 84 -16.62 -7.15 8.38
N LEU A 85 -16.82 -7.16 7.08
CA LEU A 85 -18.12 -7.15 6.44
C LEU A 85 -18.50 -8.58 6.09
N GLU A 86 -19.60 -9.07 6.66
CA GLU A 86 -20.19 -10.36 6.32
C GLU A 86 -21.44 -10.16 5.47
N LYS A 87 -21.79 -11.16 4.69
CA LYS A 87 -22.98 -11.15 3.84
C LYS A 87 -24.25 -11.04 4.71
N GLU A 88 -25.18 -10.20 4.31
CA GLU A 88 -26.58 -10.18 4.81
C GLU A 88 -26.79 -9.67 6.24
N ASN A 89 -25.84 -8.94 6.83
CA ASN A 89 -25.98 -8.41 8.17
C ASN A 89 -26.23 -6.88 8.18
N THR A 90 -27.08 -6.42 9.11
CA THR A 90 -27.14 -5.01 9.46
C THR A 90 -26.07 -4.73 10.53
N ILE A 91 -25.23 -3.74 10.29
CA ILE A 91 -24.19 -3.29 11.23
C ILE A 91 -24.57 -1.88 11.70
N ASN A 92 -24.91 -1.75 12.97
CA ASN A 92 -25.03 -0.45 13.64
C ASN A 92 -23.65 -0.07 14.19
N LEU A 93 -22.94 0.75 13.42
CA LEU A 93 -21.54 1.07 13.66
C LEU A 93 -21.41 2.19 14.71
N LEU A 94 -20.64 1.93 15.75
CA LEU A 94 -20.31 2.93 16.76
C LEU A 94 -18.96 3.57 16.44
N LEU A 95 -18.96 4.90 16.26
CA LEU A 95 -17.74 5.67 16.02
C LEU A 95 -17.16 6.15 17.35
N PRO A 96 -15.83 6.02 17.57
CA PRO A 96 -15.18 6.53 18.77
C PRO A 96 -15.24 8.06 18.82
N PRO A 97 -14.95 8.71 19.97
CA PRO A 97 -14.80 10.17 20.03
C PRO A 97 -13.79 10.66 18.99
N PHE A 98 -14.14 11.72 18.26
CA PHE A 98 -13.29 12.22 17.18
C PHE A 98 -12.04 12.91 17.75
N ARG A 99 -10.86 12.53 17.27
CA ARG A 99 -9.56 13.16 17.58
C ARG A 99 -8.79 13.46 16.31
N GLU A 100 -8.51 14.73 16.11
CA GLU A 100 -7.70 15.17 14.97
C GLU A 100 -6.22 14.87 15.19
N LYS A 101 -5.50 14.72 14.08
CA LYS A 101 -4.03 14.70 14.12
C LYS A 101 -3.51 16.08 14.49
N LEU A 102 -2.51 16.15 15.33
CA LEU A 102 -1.74 17.37 15.53
C LEU A 102 -1.06 17.78 14.21
N PHE A 103 -0.71 19.04 14.07
CA PHE A 103 -0.07 19.54 12.84
C PHE A 103 1.20 18.73 12.48
N ALA A 104 2.04 18.41 13.44
CA ALA A 104 3.21 17.58 13.23
C ALA A 104 2.86 16.16 12.72
N ASP A 105 1.80 15.56 13.27
CA ASP A 105 1.33 14.23 12.86
C ASP A 105 0.73 14.22 11.44
N GLN A 106 0.10 15.32 11.03
CA GLN A 106 -0.41 15.49 9.67
C GLN A 106 0.72 15.55 8.63
N LYS A 107 1.90 16.03 9.03
CA LYS A 107 3.09 16.14 8.17
C LYS A 107 4.04 14.94 8.29
N ASN A 108 3.79 14.04 9.25
CA ASN A 108 4.63 12.86 9.48
C ASN A 108 4.20 11.68 8.57
N PRO A 109 5.02 11.30 7.57
CA PRO A 109 4.71 10.18 6.69
C PRO A 109 4.75 8.82 7.41
N PHE A 110 5.37 8.76 8.59
CA PHE A 110 5.51 7.58 9.43
C PHE A 110 4.55 7.59 10.62
N PHE A 111 3.50 8.43 10.57
CA PHE A 111 2.50 8.47 11.63
C PHE A 111 1.83 7.09 11.78
N ASN A 112 1.88 6.56 12.99
CA ASN A 112 1.26 5.29 13.34
C ASN A 112 -0.13 5.55 13.94
N PRO A 113 -1.22 5.23 13.23
CA PRO A 113 -2.56 5.42 13.75
C PRO A 113 -2.85 4.46 14.91
N VAL A 114 -3.74 4.87 15.79
CA VAL A 114 -4.29 3.99 16.82
C VAL A 114 -5.25 3.01 16.16
N GLU A 115 -4.86 1.76 16.06
CA GLU A 115 -5.67 0.69 15.45
C GLU A 115 -6.71 0.17 16.45
N PHE A 116 -7.94 -0.02 15.98
CA PHE A 116 -9.02 -0.56 16.77
C PHE A 116 -10.06 -1.27 15.89
N TRP A 117 -10.80 -2.20 16.48
CA TRP A 117 -11.98 -2.77 15.84
C TRP A 117 -13.19 -1.89 16.10
N PHE A 118 -13.96 -1.57 15.06
CA PHE A 118 -15.20 -0.85 15.25
C PHE A 118 -16.15 -1.66 16.15
N ALA A 119 -16.69 -1.02 17.18
CA ALA A 119 -17.75 -1.57 17.99
C ALA A 119 -19.09 -1.50 17.26
N THR A 120 -20.01 -2.39 17.60
CA THR A 120 -21.38 -2.39 17.11
C THR A 120 -22.33 -2.38 18.32
N ASP A 121 -23.59 -2.04 18.10
CA ASP A 121 -24.60 -2.06 19.19
C ASP A 121 -25.25 -3.44 19.38
N GLN A 122 -24.81 -4.43 18.63
CA GLN A 122 -25.31 -5.80 18.67
C GLN A 122 -24.28 -6.74 19.30
N ALA A 123 -24.49 -7.11 20.55
CA ALA A 123 -23.67 -8.11 21.22
C ALA A 123 -23.60 -9.41 20.39
N ASN A 124 -22.40 -9.99 20.27
CA ASN A 124 -22.08 -11.23 19.56
C ASN A 124 -21.92 -11.15 18.02
N LEU A 125 -21.86 -9.98 17.42
CA LEU A 125 -21.37 -9.89 16.05
C LEU A 125 -19.87 -10.25 15.96
N LEU A 126 -19.47 -10.73 14.79
CA LEU A 126 -18.09 -11.17 14.54
C LEU A 126 -17.05 -10.11 14.94
N ASN A 127 -17.30 -8.83 14.63
CA ASN A 127 -16.38 -7.73 14.95
C ASN A 127 -16.19 -7.55 16.46
N ASP A 128 -17.26 -7.63 17.26
CA ASP A 128 -17.19 -7.51 18.71
C ASP A 128 -16.50 -8.72 19.34
N GLN A 129 -16.72 -9.93 18.80
CA GLN A 129 -16.00 -11.13 19.24
C GLN A 129 -14.50 -11.04 18.98
N ILE A 130 -14.10 -10.54 17.81
CA ILE A 130 -12.69 -10.32 17.46
C ILE A 130 -12.08 -9.24 18.34
N ALA A 131 -12.76 -8.13 18.54
CA ALA A 131 -12.31 -7.05 19.42
C ALA A 131 -12.10 -7.53 20.87
N ALA A 132 -13.06 -8.27 21.41
CA ALA A 132 -12.98 -8.84 22.74
C ALA A 132 -11.82 -9.84 22.88
N PHE A 133 -11.65 -10.72 21.89
CA PHE A 133 -10.53 -11.67 21.85
C PHE A 133 -9.17 -10.95 21.80
N ASP A 134 -9.00 -9.98 20.90
CA ASP A 134 -7.76 -9.23 20.78
C ASP A 134 -7.42 -8.45 22.05
N ALA A 135 -8.43 -7.81 22.68
CA ALA A 135 -8.25 -7.11 23.95
C ALA A 135 -7.82 -8.05 25.07
N HIS A 136 -8.45 -9.23 25.18
CA HIS A 136 -8.13 -10.20 26.21
C HIS A 136 -6.76 -10.86 25.98
N LEU A 137 -6.43 -11.20 24.71
CA LEU A 137 -5.10 -11.69 24.35
C LEU A 137 -4.01 -10.68 24.73
N ASN A 138 -4.18 -9.39 24.38
CA ASN A 138 -3.24 -8.34 24.73
C ASN A 138 -3.10 -8.21 26.27
N GLN A 139 -4.22 -8.19 26.99
CA GLN A 139 -4.20 -8.13 28.46
C GLN A 139 -3.40 -9.29 29.08
N LEU A 140 -3.61 -10.52 28.58
CA LEU A 140 -2.90 -11.70 29.09
C LEU A 140 -1.41 -11.68 28.72
N THR A 141 -1.07 -11.29 27.51
CA THR A 141 0.33 -11.18 27.08
C THR A 141 1.08 -10.08 27.83
N ASP A 142 0.45 -8.94 28.08
CA ASP A 142 1.02 -7.85 28.88
C ASP A 142 1.23 -8.28 30.35
N LYS A 143 0.22 -8.89 30.95
CA LYS A 143 0.30 -9.40 32.31
C LYS A 143 1.43 -10.41 32.49
N HIS A 144 1.68 -11.24 31.51
CA HIS A 144 2.68 -12.30 31.55
C HIS A 144 3.92 -12.00 30.70
N PHE A 145 4.17 -10.72 30.35
CA PHE A 145 5.20 -10.30 29.42
C PHE A 145 6.59 -10.89 29.71
N ASN A 146 7.06 -10.77 30.95
CA ASN A 146 8.37 -11.27 31.33
C ASN A 146 8.46 -12.81 31.20
N SER A 147 7.42 -13.53 31.64
CA SER A 147 7.36 -15.00 31.52
C SER A 147 7.38 -15.45 30.06
N LEU A 148 6.62 -14.77 29.18
CA LEU A 148 6.52 -15.13 27.77
C LEU A 148 7.79 -14.79 27.00
N TYR A 149 8.22 -13.54 27.05
CA TYR A 149 9.20 -13.01 26.08
C TYR A 149 10.64 -13.05 26.59
N PHE A 150 10.86 -12.94 27.90
CA PHE A 150 12.21 -13.09 28.48
C PHE A 150 12.51 -14.52 28.91
N ASN A 151 11.61 -15.15 29.67
CA ASN A 151 11.82 -16.49 30.14
C ASN A 151 11.41 -17.58 29.14
N GLN A 152 10.74 -17.20 28.05
CA GLN A 152 10.25 -18.12 27.00
C GLN A 152 9.45 -19.32 27.58
N SER A 153 8.57 -19.03 28.56
CA SER A 153 7.83 -20.04 29.29
C SER A 153 6.72 -20.66 28.43
N ARG A 154 6.91 -21.90 28.02
CA ARG A 154 5.90 -22.66 27.28
C ARG A 154 4.62 -22.88 28.08
N THR A 155 4.76 -23.19 29.38
CA THR A 155 3.61 -23.37 30.27
C THR A 155 2.75 -22.13 30.42
N THR A 156 3.37 -20.95 30.43
CA THR A 156 2.64 -19.67 30.44
C THR A 156 1.86 -19.46 29.12
N TYR A 157 2.49 -19.72 27.99
CA TYR A 157 1.83 -19.61 26.67
C TYR A 157 0.63 -20.58 26.58
N ASP A 158 0.85 -21.84 26.94
CA ASP A 158 -0.21 -22.87 26.89
C ASP A 158 -1.37 -22.53 27.83
N SER A 159 -1.10 -21.97 29.03
CA SER A 159 -2.14 -21.47 29.95
C SER A 159 -2.97 -20.34 29.32
N ILE A 160 -2.33 -19.39 28.67
CA ILE A 160 -3.02 -18.31 27.94
C ILE A 160 -3.90 -18.87 26.83
N ALA A 161 -3.36 -19.79 26.02
CA ALA A 161 -4.10 -20.40 24.92
C ALA A 161 -5.34 -21.18 25.43
N VAL A 162 -5.19 -21.95 26.49
CA VAL A 162 -6.29 -22.68 27.12
C VAL A 162 -7.36 -21.73 27.68
N GLN A 163 -6.95 -20.66 28.36
CA GLN A 163 -7.88 -19.67 28.89
C GLN A 163 -8.71 -19.03 27.79
N LEU A 164 -8.05 -18.57 26.69
CA LEU A 164 -8.73 -17.97 25.55
C LEU A 164 -9.63 -18.97 24.80
N GLU A 165 -9.21 -20.22 24.66
CA GLU A 165 -10.06 -21.26 24.06
C GLU A 165 -11.30 -21.57 24.88
N ARG A 166 -11.19 -21.60 26.24
CA ARG A 166 -12.34 -21.75 27.11
C ARG A 166 -13.37 -20.63 26.96
N GLU A 167 -12.92 -19.40 26.72
CA GLU A 167 -13.79 -18.22 26.61
C GLU A 167 -14.34 -18.05 25.21
N PHE A 168 -13.49 -18.23 24.18
CA PHE A 168 -13.80 -17.94 22.77
C PHE A 168 -13.88 -19.19 21.88
N GLY A 169 -13.83 -20.39 22.44
CA GLY A 169 -13.82 -21.65 21.68
C GLY A 169 -15.11 -21.94 20.94
N ALA A 170 -16.24 -21.55 21.51
CA ALA A 170 -17.59 -21.85 20.98
C ALA A 170 -17.96 -20.91 19.81
N THR A 171 -17.20 -20.92 18.70
CA THR A 171 -17.51 -20.11 17.52
C THR A 171 -17.82 -20.97 16.29
N ARG A 172 -18.83 -20.53 15.50
CA ARG A 172 -19.16 -21.11 14.20
C ARG A 172 -18.45 -20.39 13.05
N SER A 173 -17.97 -19.15 13.26
CA SER A 173 -17.31 -18.36 12.21
C SER A 173 -15.92 -18.91 11.90
N ASN A 174 -15.69 -19.30 10.65
CA ASN A 174 -14.37 -19.71 10.17
C ASN A 174 -13.39 -18.53 10.15
N ILE A 175 -13.89 -17.32 9.92
CA ILE A 175 -13.09 -16.09 9.99
C ILE A 175 -12.50 -15.94 11.38
N PHE A 176 -13.32 -16.08 12.43
CA PHE A 176 -12.86 -15.95 13.80
C PHE A 176 -11.96 -17.12 14.23
N LYS A 177 -12.23 -18.36 13.77
CA LYS A 177 -11.33 -19.49 14.03
C LYS A 177 -9.92 -19.23 13.49
N TRP A 178 -9.82 -18.75 12.25
CA TRP A 178 -8.52 -18.39 11.67
C TRP A 178 -7.89 -17.20 12.39
N HIS A 179 -8.66 -16.16 12.71
CA HIS A 179 -8.15 -15.02 13.45
C HIS A 179 -7.48 -15.45 14.77
N LYS A 180 -8.18 -16.23 15.60
CA LYS A 180 -7.64 -16.78 16.87
C LYS A 180 -6.35 -17.58 16.64
N LYS A 181 -6.40 -18.55 15.72
CA LYS A 181 -5.24 -19.42 15.42
C LYS A 181 -4.02 -18.62 14.99
N LEU A 182 -4.20 -17.65 14.11
CA LEU A 182 -3.10 -16.84 13.58
C LEU A 182 -2.55 -15.86 14.62
N LYS A 183 -3.41 -15.23 15.42
CA LYS A 183 -2.99 -14.35 16.52
C LYS A 183 -2.19 -15.09 17.59
N LEU A 184 -2.67 -16.25 18.02
CA LEU A 184 -1.93 -17.11 18.96
C LEU A 184 -0.58 -17.55 18.37
N LYS A 185 -0.56 -17.93 17.08
CA LYS A 185 0.69 -18.29 16.40
C LYS A 185 1.66 -17.11 16.31
N ALA A 186 1.18 -15.88 16.15
CA ALA A 186 2.01 -14.68 16.15
C ALA A 186 2.67 -14.44 17.51
N VAL A 187 1.91 -14.60 18.62
CA VAL A 187 2.45 -14.55 19.99
C VAL A 187 3.48 -15.67 20.22
N GLU A 188 3.18 -16.89 19.76
CA GLU A 188 4.09 -18.03 19.86
C GLU A 188 5.40 -17.77 19.09
N ALA A 189 5.28 -17.23 17.85
CA ALA A 189 6.43 -16.90 17.02
C ALA A 189 7.34 -15.86 17.67
N ASP A 190 6.76 -14.89 18.36
CA ASP A 190 7.51 -13.87 19.12
C ASP A 190 8.18 -14.44 20.35
N ALA A 191 7.40 -15.09 21.20
CA ALA A 191 7.87 -15.60 22.48
C ALA A 191 9.01 -16.62 22.31
N PHE A 192 8.91 -17.49 21.31
CA PHE A 192 9.87 -18.59 21.10
C PHE A 192 10.78 -18.39 19.90
N ARG A 193 10.76 -17.21 19.26
CA ARG A 193 11.60 -16.89 18.10
C ARG A 193 11.50 -17.94 16.99
N LEU A 194 10.26 -18.32 16.64
CA LEU A 194 10.01 -19.36 15.66
C LEU A 194 10.59 -19.01 14.30
N THR A 195 11.12 -20.01 13.62
CA THR A 195 11.60 -19.88 12.25
C THR A 195 10.45 -19.87 11.23
N ALA A 196 10.70 -19.43 10.01
CA ALA A 196 9.75 -19.51 8.90
C ALA A 196 9.15 -20.92 8.73
N LYS A 197 9.95 -21.98 8.93
CA LYS A 197 9.49 -23.37 8.88
C LYS A 197 8.39 -23.66 9.90
N ASN A 198 8.56 -23.23 11.16
CA ASN A 198 7.60 -23.47 12.22
C ASN A 198 6.27 -22.71 12.01
N VAL A 199 6.35 -21.53 11.38
CA VAL A 199 5.16 -20.73 11.03
C VAL A 199 4.46 -21.28 9.78
N ALA A 200 5.23 -21.81 8.83
CA ALA A 200 4.72 -22.39 7.58
C ALA A 200 3.65 -23.46 7.83
N GLU A 201 3.83 -24.31 8.85
CA GLU A 201 2.86 -25.35 9.23
C GLU A 201 1.49 -24.75 9.63
N ALA A 202 1.49 -23.61 10.31
CA ALA A 202 0.27 -22.98 10.78
C ALA A 202 -0.52 -22.27 9.68
N ILE A 203 0.17 -21.73 8.66
CA ILE A 203 -0.47 -20.96 7.59
C ILE A 203 -0.78 -21.79 6.33
N ARG A 204 -0.20 -22.99 6.19
CA ARG A 204 -0.32 -23.82 4.98
C ARG A 204 -1.75 -24.03 4.52
N GLU A 205 -2.68 -24.18 5.45
CA GLU A 205 -4.09 -24.51 5.18
C GLU A 205 -4.99 -23.27 5.09
N VAL A 206 -4.44 -22.06 5.27
CA VAL A 206 -5.23 -20.82 5.21
C VAL A 206 -5.70 -20.59 3.77
N GLN A 207 -7.03 -20.52 3.61
CA GLN A 207 -7.66 -20.35 2.29
C GLN A 207 -7.41 -18.92 1.76
N PRO A 208 -7.37 -18.71 0.44
CA PRO A 208 -7.10 -17.42 -0.19
C PRO A 208 -8.03 -16.29 0.27
N GLU A 209 -9.27 -16.58 0.62
CA GLU A 209 -10.25 -15.62 1.12
C GLU A 209 -9.86 -14.98 2.46
N TYR A 210 -8.94 -15.60 3.22
CA TYR A 210 -8.44 -15.08 4.50
C TYR A 210 -7.06 -14.41 4.38
N TRP A 211 -6.42 -14.39 3.20
CA TRP A 211 -5.06 -13.87 3.04
C TRP A 211 -4.95 -12.36 3.27
N THR A 212 -6.03 -11.61 3.12
CA THR A 212 -6.06 -10.18 3.43
C THR A 212 -6.52 -9.85 4.85
N GLN A 213 -6.73 -10.85 5.72
CA GLN A 213 -6.98 -10.62 7.14
C GLN A 213 -5.73 -10.08 7.84
N PRO A 214 -5.87 -9.12 8.78
CA PRO A 214 -4.73 -8.51 9.46
C PRO A 214 -3.83 -9.54 10.16
N ALA A 215 -4.43 -10.50 10.84
CA ALA A 215 -3.68 -11.54 11.56
C ALA A 215 -2.82 -12.39 10.61
N PHE A 216 -3.34 -12.70 9.41
CA PHE A 216 -2.57 -13.42 8.39
C PHE A 216 -1.45 -12.55 7.81
N MET A 217 -1.76 -11.33 7.37
CA MET A 217 -0.76 -10.42 6.78
C MET A 217 0.37 -10.11 7.77
N GLN A 218 0.03 -9.84 9.03
CA GLN A 218 1.01 -9.60 10.08
C GLN A 218 1.95 -10.79 10.28
N LEU A 219 1.40 -12.02 10.33
CA LEU A 219 2.20 -13.23 10.48
C LEU A 219 3.05 -13.53 9.24
N LEU A 220 2.49 -13.31 8.03
CA LEU A 220 3.21 -13.46 6.76
C LEU A 220 4.39 -12.50 6.69
N ASP A 221 4.17 -11.22 6.94
CA ASP A 221 5.23 -10.20 6.94
C ASP A 221 6.31 -10.53 7.94
N LYS A 222 5.91 -10.80 9.18
CA LYS A 222 6.85 -11.07 10.26
C LYS A 222 7.76 -12.26 10.00
N SER A 223 7.22 -13.34 9.44
CA SER A 223 7.92 -14.62 9.33
C SER A 223 8.67 -14.82 8.00
N PHE A 224 8.25 -14.11 6.93
CA PHE A 224 8.79 -14.34 5.59
C PHE A 224 9.42 -13.10 4.94
N THR A 225 9.48 -11.96 5.65
CA THR A 225 10.17 -10.76 5.15
C THR A 225 11.66 -11.03 4.95
N ASN A 226 12.19 -10.60 3.80
CA ASN A 226 13.59 -10.77 3.40
C ASN A 226 14.10 -12.23 3.39
N LEU A 227 13.22 -13.22 3.37
CA LEU A 227 13.60 -14.63 3.47
C LEU A 227 14.52 -15.05 2.33
N LEU A 228 14.33 -14.56 1.08
CA LEU A 228 15.22 -14.92 -0.04
C LEU A 228 16.63 -14.38 0.16
N SER A 229 16.77 -13.17 0.70
CA SER A 229 18.07 -12.60 1.06
C SER A 229 18.78 -13.41 2.14
N PHE A 230 18.03 -13.86 3.14
CA PHE A 230 18.55 -14.76 4.17
C PHE A 230 19.03 -16.09 3.57
N GLU A 231 18.20 -16.73 2.74
CA GLU A 231 18.53 -17.97 2.04
C GLU A 231 19.77 -17.82 1.13
N SER A 232 19.94 -16.67 0.49
CA SER A 232 21.11 -16.40 -0.37
C SER A 232 22.44 -16.29 0.38
N ARG A 233 22.38 -16.17 1.70
CA ARG A 233 23.56 -16.12 2.60
C ARG A 233 23.77 -17.40 3.38
N SER A 234 22.87 -18.38 3.24
CA SER A 234 22.97 -19.71 3.86
C SER A 234 23.91 -20.63 3.09
N GLY A 235 24.09 -21.88 3.57
CA GLY A 235 24.91 -22.89 2.89
C GLY A 235 24.51 -23.20 1.45
N THR A 236 23.24 -23.03 1.09
CA THR A 236 22.71 -23.20 -0.28
C THR A 236 22.67 -21.87 -1.07
N GLY A 237 23.25 -20.81 -0.54
CA GLY A 237 23.13 -19.45 -1.07
C GLY A 237 23.62 -19.28 -2.50
N GLN A 238 24.67 -19.98 -2.89
CA GLN A 238 25.16 -19.93 -4.27
C GLN A 238 24.18 -20.53 -5.28
N ASP A 239 23.44 -21.57 -4.89
CA ASP A 239 22.41 -22.17 -5.74
C ASP A 239 21.19 -21.23 -5.85
N VAL A 240 20.81 -20.55 -4.78
CA VAL A 240 19.77 -19.51 -4.79
C VAL A 240 20.15 -18.38 -5.75
N LYS A 241 21.36 -17.83 -5.63
CA LYS A 241 21.85 -16.76 -6.53
C LYS A 241 21.90 -17.20 -7.99
N LYS A 242 22.35 -18.44 -8.27
CA LYS A 242 22.36 -19.00 -9.63
C LYS A 242 20.95 -19.15 -10.19
N ALA A 243 20.01 -19.71 -9.41
CA ALA A 243 18.61 -19.86 -9.83
C ALA A 243 17.95 -18.52 -10.16
N VAL A 244 18.20 -17.48 -9.33
CA VAL A 244 17.71 -16.13 -9.61
C VAL A 244 18.33 -15.54 -10.88
N ALA A 245 19.65 -15.66 -11.05
CA ALA A 245 20.35 -15.09 -12.20
C ALA A 245 19.96 -15.77 -13.53
N SER A 246 19.75 -17.09 -13.52
CA SER A 246 19.31 -17.84 -14.71
C SER A 246 17.80 -17.70 -15.00
N GLY A 247 17.01 -17.23 -14.04
CA GLY A 247 15.54 -17.20 -14.15
C GLY A 247 14.90 -18.57 -13.97
N ASP A 248 15.58 -19.51 -13.29
CA ASP A 248 15.08 -20.86 -13.02
C ASP A 248 14.16 -20.85 -11.78
N LEU A 249 12.88 -20.53 -12.04
CA LEU A 249 11.86 -20.44 -10.99
C LEU A 249 11.60 -21.80 -10.33
N SER A 250 11.59 -22.89 -11.10
CA SER A 250 11.32 -24.24 -10.59
C SER A 250 12.38 -24.67 -9.58
N ARG A 251 13.67 -24.46 -9.93
CA ARG A 251 14.77 -24.72 -9.02
C ARG A 251 14.70 -23.83 -7.78
N LEU A 252 14.46 -22.52 -7.97
CA LEU A 252 14.33 -21.56 -6.87
C LEU A 252 13.25 -22.00 -5.88
N LYS A 253 12.06 -22.33 -6.37
CA LYS A 253 10.94 -22.81 -5.56
C LYS A 253 11.32 -24.05 -4.75
N LYS A 254 11.94 -25.04 -5.39
CA LYS A 254 12.36 -26.31 -4.76
C LYS A 254 13.36 -26.11 -3.63
N ILE A 255 14.38 -25.26 -3.85
CA ILE A 255 15.46 -25.07 -2.86
C ILE A 255 15.11 -24.06 -1.75
N THR A 256 14.01 -23.31 -1.90
CA THR A 256 13.56 -22.33 -0.91
C THR A 256 12.25 -22.73 -0.25
N VAL A 257 11.12 -22.48 -0.89
CA VAL A 257 9.78 -22.54 -0.28
C VAL A 257 9.31 -23.98 -0.05
N GLU A 258 9.54 -24.89 -1.01
CA GLU A 258 9.02 -26.25 -0.92
C GLU A 258 9.61 -27.04 0.25
N LYS A 259 10.82 -26.70 0.68
CA LYS A 259 11.42 -27.31 1.88
C LYS A 259 10.68 -26.99 3.18
N TYR A 260 9.88 -25.90 3.21
CA TYR A 260 9.09 -25.49 4.36
C TYR A 260 7.61 -25.82 4.22
N MET A 261 7.03 -25.62 3.04
CA MET A 261 5.59 -25.62 2.81
C MET A 261 5.10 -26.77 1.93
N GLY A 262 5.99 -27.43 1.18
CA GLY A 262 5.58 -28.30 0.08
C GLY A 262 5.13 -27.49 -1.14
N SER A 263 4.23 -28.06 -1.95
CA SER A 263 3.64 -27.42 -3.14
C SER A 263 2.25 -26.85 -2.85
N GLY A 264 1.77 -25.95 -3.71
CA GLY A 264 0.42 -25.37 -3.66
C GLY A 264 0.41 -23.84 -3.59
N SER A 265 -0.78 -23.26 -3.61
CA SER A 265 -0.98 -21.80 -3.71
C SER A 265 -0.32 -21.04 -2.54
N MET A 266 -0.28 -21.60 -1.33
CA MET A 266 0.40 -20.97 -0.20
C MET A 266 1.92 -20.89 -0.41
N ALA A 267 2.53 -21.94 -0.97
CA ALA A 267 3.94 -21.92 -1.31
C ALA A 267 4.24 -20.86 -2.39
N ASP A 268 3.34 -20.71 -3.37
CA ASP A 268 3.46 -19.70 -4.42
C ASP A 268 3.28 -18.29 -3.87
N LEU A 269 2.36 -18.08 -2.94
CA LEU A 269 2.20 -16.80 -2.24
C LEU A 269 3.49 -16.41 -1.49
N VAL A 270 4.07 -17.35 -0.74
CA VAL A 270 5.32 -17.09 0.00
C VAL A 270 6.47 -16.81 -0.97
N LEU A 271 6.54 -17.55 -2.10
CA LEU A 271 7.55 -17.28 -3.13
C LEU A 271 7.39 -15.90 -3.75
N LEU A 272 6.15 -15.46 -4.03
CA LEU A 272 5.87 -14.10 -4.50
C LEU A 272 6.30 -13.04 -3.48
N LYS A 273 6.03 -13.27 -2.18
CA LYS A 273 6.51 -12.41 -1.10
C LYS A 273 8.04 -12.34 -1.06
N MET A 274 8.71 -13.48 -1.15
CA MET A 274 10.17 -13.54 -1.20
C MET A 274 10.75 -12.77 -2.39
N LEU A 275 10.17 -12.90 -3.58
CA LEU A 275 10.59 -12.17 -4.78
C LEU A 275 10.31 -10.66 -4.67
N HIS A 276 9.15 -10.28 -4.14
CA HIS A 276 8.82 -8.88 -3.90
C HIS A 276 9.85 -8.21 -2.99
N ASP A 277 10.18 -8.83 -1.87
CA ASP A 277 11.13 -8.27 -0.90
C ASP A 277 12.57 -8.27 -1.45
N ALA A 278 12.95 -9.32 -2.19
CA ALA A 278 14.24 -9.41 -2.83
C ALA A 278 14.52 -8.31 -3.86
N TYR A 279 13.47 -7.77 -4.48
CA TYR A 279 13.60 -6.63 -5.39
C TYR A 279 14.21 -5.40 -4.71
N TYR A 280 13.90 -5.20 -3.43
CA TYR A 280 14.37 -4.05 -2.63
C TYR A 280 15.62 -4.34 -1.80
N SER A 281 16.04 -5.61 -1.67
CA SER A 281 17.11 -6.01 -0.76
C SER A 281 18.51 -5.56 -1.18
N GLY A 282 18.73 -5.30 -2.47
CA GLY A 282 20.06 -5.05 -3.03
C GLY A 282 20.92 -6.32 -3.25
N ASP A 283 20.48 -7.48 -2.76
CA ASP A 283 21.22 -8.75 -2.91
C ASP A 283 21.10 -9.36 -4.31
N PHE A 284 20.09 -8.92 -5.08
CA PHE A 284 19.76 -9.47 -6.40
C PHE A 284 19.55 -8.37 -7.44
N SER A 285 19.82 -8.69 -8.71
CA SER A 285 19.45 -7.80 -9.82
C SER A 285 17.93 -7.66 -9.92
N GLN A 286 17.44 -6.41 -9.87
CA GLN A 286 16.02 -6.10 -10.04
C GLN A 286 15.45 -6.67 -11.35
N ASN A 287 16.24 -6.66 -12.43
CA ASN A 287 15.83 -7.23 -13.73
C ASN A 287 15.61 -8.74 -13.66
N HIS A 288 16.47 -9.47 -12.94
CA HIS A 288 16.28 -10.91 -12.75
C HIS A 288 15.04 -11.22 -11.93
N ILE A 289 14.79 -10.46 -10.87
CA ILE A 289 13.56 -10.61 -10.06
C ILE A 289 12.31 -10.32 -10.91
N LEU A 290 12.29 -9.23 -11.69
CA LEU A 290 11.16 -8.94 -12.58
C LEU A 290 10.94 -10.02 -13.66
N LYS A 291 12.00 -10.63 -14.17
CA LYS A 291 11.91 -11.74 -15.11
C LYS A 291 11.26 -12.98 -14.47
N LEU A 292 11.64 -13.32 -13.24
CA LEU A 292 11.01 -14.41 -12.47
C LEU A 292 9.53 -14.15 -12.22
N LEU A 293 9.18 -12.91 -11.79
CA LEU A 293 7.78 -12.49 -11.56
C LEU A 293 6.93 -12.49 -12.85
N ALA A 294 7.55 -12.30 -14.02
CA ALA A 294 6.90 -12.35 -15.33
C ALA A 294 6.82 -13.78 -15.92
N SER A 295 7.21 -14.80 -15.17
CA SER A 295 7.14 -16.18 -15.60
C SER A 295 5.70 -16.61 -15.92
N GLY A 296 5.53 -17.40 -16.99
CA GLY A 296 4.25 -18.03 -17.34
C GLY A 296 3.65 -18.85 -16.19
N TYR A 297 4.49 -19.41 -15.34
CA TYR A 297 4.05 -20.13 -14.15
C TYR A 297 3.09 -19.33 -13.28
N PHE A 298 3.38 -18.05 -12.99
CA PHE A 298 2.50 -17.21 -12.21
C PHE A 298 1.35 -16.61 -13.02
N LEU A 299 1.60 -16.27 -14.29
CA LEU A 299 0.66 -15.47 -15.08
C LEU A 299 -0.30 -16.31 -15.94
N SER A 300 0.12 -17.50 -16.35
CA SER A 300 -0.67 -18.36 -17.24
C SER A 300 -1.19 -19.62 -16.55
N ASP A 301 -0.32 -20.30 -15.80
CA ASP A 301 -0.57 -21.64 -15.25
C ASP A 301 -1.00 -21.62 -13.77
N GLY A 302 -0.86 -20.46 -13.12
CA GLY A 302 -1.14 -20.30 -11.69
C GLY A 302 -2.59 -20.25 -11.31
N ASP A 303 -2.86 -20.46 -10.03
CA ASP A 303 -4.12 -20.14 -9.39
C ASP A 303 -4.51 -18.69 -9.65
N LYS A 304 -5.83 -18.41 -9.84
CA LYS A 304 -6.34 -17.05 -10.09
C LYS A 304 -5.87 -16.02 -9.06
N ASN A 305 -5.83 -16.41 -7.79
CA ASN A 305 -5.38 -15.51 -6.72
C ASN A 305 -3.89 -15.22 -6.84
N ILE A 306 -3.09 -16.25 -7.11
CA ILE A 306 -1.63 -16.12 -7.31
C ILE A 306 -1.32 -15.24 -8.53
N ARG A 307 -2.05 -15.43 -9.63
CA ARG A 307 -1.93 -14.58 -10.82
C ARG A 307 -2.20 -13.11 -10.49
N SER A 308 -3.31 -12.82 -9.82
CA SER A 308 -3.67 -11.46 -9.43
C SER A 308 -2.60 -10.81 -8.54
N ILE A 309 -2.06 -11.55 -7.58
CA ILE A 309 -0.98 -11.07 -6.71
C ILE A 309 0.30 -10.79 -7.52
N ALA A 310 0.68 -11.70 -8.43
CA ALA A 310 1.86 -11.52 -9.29
C ALA A 310 1.73 -10.28 -10.20
N GLU A 311 0.54 -10.05 -10.76
CA GLU A 311 0.23 -8.85 -11.56
C GLU A 311 0.32 -7.57 -10.73
N ASN A 312 -0.24 -7.56 -9.51
CA ASN A 312 -0.16 -6.43 -8.59
C ASN A 312 1.29 -6.13 -8.20
N ILE A 313 2.08 -7.15 -7.89
CA ILE A 313 3.51 -7.00 -7.59
C ILE A 313 4.24 -6.38 -8.79
N GLN A 314 4.04 -6.90 -10.00
CA GLN A 314 4.68 -6.36 -11.19
C GLN A 314 4.28 -4.90 -11.44
N LYS A 315 2.99 -4.58 -11.33
CA LYS A 315 2.48 -3.21 -11.46
C LYS A 315 3.13 -2.27 -10.43
N LYS A 316 3.28 -2.73 -9.18
CA LYS A 316 3.92 -1.96 -8.11
C LYS A 316 5.41 -1.74 -8.37
N LEU A 317 6.14 -2.79 -8.77
CA LEU A 317 7.59 -2.75 -8.96
C LEU A 317 8.01 -2.02 -10.24
N LYS A 318 7.15 -2.02 -11.28
CA LYS A 318 7.40 -1.30 -12.54
C LYS A 318 6.95 0.17 -12.49
N HIS A 319 6.19 0.56 -11.48
CA HIS A 319 5.66 1.92 -11.38
C HIS A 319 6.79 2.94 -11.18
N LEU A 320 6.83 3.98 -12.03
CA LEU A 320 7.82 5.06 -12.02
C LEU A 320 9.29 4.58 -12.02
N ARG A 321 9.54 3.46 -12.66
CA ARG A 321 10.89 2.94 -12.85
C ARG A 321 11.58 3.66 -14.01
N PRO A 322 12.92 3.84 -14.00
CA PRO A 322 13.64 4.38 -15.13
C PRO A 322 13.27 3.70 -16.46
N GLY A 323 12.98 4.52 -17.49
CA GLY A 323 12.50 4.07 -18.80
C GLY A 323 11.00 3.78 -18.88
N THR A 324 10.22 3.95 -17.82
CA THR A 324 8.75 3.87 -17.89
C THR A 324 8.14 5.25 -18.07
N ILE A 325 7.01 5.30 -18.79
CA ILE A 325 6.25 6.54 -18.95
C ILE A 325 5.59 6.90 -17.63
N ALA A 326 5.83 8.13 -17.17
CA ALA A 326 5.21 8.65 -15.95
C ALA A 326 3.77 9.12 -16.22
N PRO A 327 2.86 9.11 -15.22
CA PRO A 327 1.55 9.73 -15.36
C PRO A 327 1.68 11.23 -15.72
N VAL A 328 0.89 11.67 -16.70
CA VAL A 328 0.86 13.09 -17.07
C VAL A 328 0.12 13.87 -16.00
N VAL A 329 0.78 14.87 -15.43
CA VAL A 329 0.18 15.76 -14.40
C VAL A 329 -0.53 16.91 -15.12
N CYS A 330 -1.86 16.93 -15.08
CA CYS A 330 -2.68 18.03 -15.63
C CYS A 330 -3.42 18.71 -14.47
N LEU A 331 -2.98 19.89 -14.07
CA LEU A 331 -3.53 20.64 -12.95
C LEU A 331 -3.68 22.13 -13.28
N LYS A 332 -4.45 22.82 -12.47
CA LYS A 332 -4.51 24.29 -12.54
C LYS A 332 -3.23 24.88 -11.93
N ASN A 333 -2.68 25.86 -12.63
CA ASN A 333 -1.61 26.67 -12.07
C ASN A 333 -2.15 27.70 -11.06
N THR A 334 -1.27 28.50 -10.46
CA THR A 334 -1.64 29.56 -9.50
C THR A 334 -2.56 30.62 -10.09
N ASP A 335 -2.62 30.78 -11.42
CA ASP A 335 -3.48 31.73 -12.14
C ASP A 335 -4.83 31.11 -12.58
N GLY A 336 -5.02 29.82 -12.31
CA GLY A 336 -6.24 29.07 -12.62
C GLY A 336 -6.27 28.44 -14.01
N HIS A 337 -5.21 28.55 -14.79
CA HIS A 337 -5.10 27.92 -16.11
C HIS A 337 -4.69 26.44 -15.98
N LEU A 338 -5.31 25.58 -16.80
CA LEU A 338 -4.95 24.17 -16.87
C LEU A 338 -3.61 24.02 -17.60
N VAL A 339 -2.64 23.37 -16.95
CA VAL A 339 -1.31 23.08 -17.51
C VAL A 339 -1.00 21.60 -17.29
N CYS A 340 -0.48 20.96 -18.35
CA CYS A 340 -0.10 19.55 -18.33
C CYS A 340 1.43 19.38 -18.42
N SER A 341 1.96 18.41 -17.69
CA SER A 341 3.41 18.15 -17.64
C SER A 341 3.98 17.52 -18.92
N ASP A 342 3.14 17.00 -19.82
CA ASP A 342 3.56 16.55 -21.17
C ASP A 342 3.64 17.69 -22.18
N GLY A 343 3.08 18.87 -21.84
CA GLY A 343 3.18 20.08 -22.64
C GLY A 343 4.62 20.58 -22.76
N ASN A 344 4.81 21.53 -23.65
CA ASN A 344 6.09 22.17 -23.94
C ASN A 344 5.98 23.68 -23.69
N PRO A 345 6.04 24.12 -22.43
CA PRO A 345 5.73 25.50 -22.06
C PRO A 345 6.73 26.52 -22.64
N SER A 346 7.96 26.08 -22.92
CA SER A 346 9.00 26.93 -23.55
C SER A 346 8.97 26.89 -25.07
N GLY A 347 8.08 26.10 -25.72
CA GLY A 347 8.09 25.87 -27.16
C GLY A 347 9.29 25.08 -27.70
N GLU A 348 10.26 24.75 -26.87
CA GLU A 348 11.45 23.97 -27.21
C GLU A 348 11.22 22.49 -26.97
N THR A 349 11.32 21.67 -28.01
CA THR A 349 11.18 20.22 -27.91
C THR A 349 12.42 19.59 -27.27
N GLY A 350 12.21 18.56 -26.42
CA GLY A 350 13.29 17.70 -25.94
C GLY A 350 13.90 18.09 -24.59
N LYS A 351 13.41 19.13 -23.90
CA LYS A 351 13.85 19.41 -22.53
C LYS A 351 13.46 18.31 -21.56
N PHE A 352 14.29 18.13 -20.54
CA PHE A 352 13.95 17.33 -19.37
C PHE A 352 12.94 18.08 -18.51
N LYS A 353 12.15 17.35 -17.72
CA LYS A 353 11.14 17.90 -16.82
C LYS A 353 11.46 17.47 -15.41
N TYR A 354 11.71 18.44 -14.55
CA TYR A 354 11.95 18.21 -13.13
C TYR A 354 10.66 18.46 -12.35
N LEU A 355 10.00 17.38 -11.93
CA LEU A 355 8.77 17.42 -11.16
C LEU A 355 9.12 17.38 -9.67
N ILE A 356 8.61 18.34 -8.89
CA ILE A 356 8.82 18.47 -7.46
C ILE A 356 7.47 18.50 -6.76
N PHE A 357 7.17 17.47 -6.00
CA PHE A 357 6.01 17.45 -5.13
C PHE A 357 6.38 18.09 -3.80
N ALA A 358 5.67 19.15 -3.41
CA ALA A 358 5.99 19.93 -2.22
C ALA A 358 4.76 20.34 -1.41
N ASP A 359 4.98 20.50 -0.10
CA ASP A 359 4.01 21.08 0.84
C ASP A 359 4.63 22.36 1.42
N THR A 360 4.08 23.52 1.03
CA THR A 360 4.63 24.84 1.43
C THR A 360 4.48 25.17 2.92
N GLU A 361 3.73 24.39 3.68
CA GLU A 361 3.67 24.51 5.14
C GLU A 361 4.87 23.82 5.84
N MET A 362 5.66 23.05 5.10
CA MET A 362 6.85 22.37 5.62
C MET A 362 8.11 23.20 5.35
N ALA A 363 8.83 23.59 6.42
CA ALA A 363 10.07 24.36 6.29
C ALA A 363 11.11 23.72 5.37
N VAL A 364 11.23 22.37 5.43
CA VAL A 364 12.13 21.63 4.53
C VAL A 364 11.78 21.83 3.07
N CYS A 365 10.50 21.85 2.70
CA CYS A 365 10.07 22.12 1.33
C CYS A 365 10.36 23.56 0.93
N GLN A 366 10.12 24.53 1.82
CA GLN A 366 10.42 25.93 1.55
C GLN A 366 11.89 26.15 1.23
N GLU A 367 12.81 25.56 2.00
CA GLU A 367 14.24 25.68 1.75
C GLU A 367 14.67 25.02 0.44
N GLN A 368 14.13 23.84 0.14
CA GLN A 368 14.38 23.15 -1.12
C GLN A 368 13.90 24.00 -2.33
N LEU A 369 12.71 24.59 -2.25
CA LEU A 369 12.14 25.40 -3.32
C LEU A 369 12.96 26.68 -3.58
N LYS A 370 13.48 27.36 -2.55
CA LYS A 370 14.35 28.55 -2.71
C LYS A 370 15.60 28.24 -3.54
N PHE A 371 16.15 27.04 -3.45
CA PHE A 371 17.33 26.65 -4.20
C PHE A 371 17.06 26.45 -5.72
N LEU A 372 15.81 26.40 -6.13
CA LEU A 372 15.43 26.24 -7.55
C LEU A 372 15.88 27.41 -8.42
N THR A 373 16.04 28.61 -7.89
CA THR A 373 16.58 29.77 -8.64
C THR A 373 17.92 29.42 -9.24
N ARG A 374 18.84 28.87 -8.43
CA ARG A 374 20.16 28.43 -8.90
C ARG A 374 20.09 27.30 -9.94
N ILE A 375 19.20 26.31 -9.72
CA ILE A 375 19.03 25.21 -10.68
C ILE A 375 18.51 25.76 -12.01
N ASN A 376 17.54 26.66 -11.97
CA ASN A 376 16.99 27.28 -13.18
C ASN A 376 18.05 28.08 -13.95
N GLU A 377 18.84 28.90 -13.26
CA GLU A 377 19.94 29.67 -13.89
C GLU A 377 20.93 28.76 -14.62
N LEU A 378 21.27 27.61 -14.02
CA LEU A 378 22.23 26.68 -14.62
C LEU A 378 21.69 25.86 -15.77
N PHE A 379 20.42 25.47 -15.70
CA PHE A 379 19.88 24.43 -16.58
C PHE A 379 18.64 24.81 -17.40
N GLN A 380 18.18 26.06 -17.39
CA GLN A 380 16.95 26.51 -18.11
C GLN A 380 16.89 26.15 -19.61
N LYS A 381 18.06 25.98 -20.26
CA LYS A 381 18.12 25.53 -21.65
C LYS A 381 17.80 24.05 -21.84
N HIS A 382 17.90 23.24 -20.78
CA HIS A 382 17.77 21.79 -20.84
C HIS A 382 16.69 21.24 -19.92
N LEU A 383 16.14 22.07 -19.02
CA LEU A 383 15.27 21.64 -17.95
C LEU A 383 14.07 22.59 -17.79
N ASP A 384 12.87 22.03 -17.78
CA ASP A 384 11.66 22.70 -17.32
C ASP A 384 11.31 22.22 -15.90
N ILE A 385 10.96 23.16 -15.02
CA ILE A 385 10.65 22.87 -13.60
C ILE A 385 9.15 22.93 -13.39
N TYR A 386 8.58 21.84 -12.86
CA TYR A 386 7.17 21.74 -12.47
C TYR A 386 7.10 21.52 -10.97
N ILE A 387 6.40 22.38 -10.25
CA ILE A 387 6.20 22.27 -8.80
C ILE A 387 4.76 21.91 -8.55
N ILE A 388 4.54 20.67 -8.08
CA ILE A 388 3.22 20.14 -7.77
C ILE A 388 2.97 20.35 -6.27
N LEU A 389 2.13 21.31 -5.98
CA LEU A 389 1.85 21.79 -4.63
C LEU A 389 0.66 21.07 -4.03
N LYS A 390 0.85 20.49 -2.86
CA LYS A 390 -0.26 20.02 -2.04
C LYS A 390 -1.13 21.21 -1.65
N LYS A 391 -2.47 21.06 -1.79
CA LYS A 391 -3.40 22.11 -1.37
C LYS A 391 -3.26 22.40 0.12
N THR A 392 -2.96 23.67 0.43
CA THR A 392 -2.89 24.24 1.77
C THR A 392 -3.60 25.58 1.78
N ASP A 393 -3.23 26.52 2.63
CA ASP A 393 -3.67 27.92 2.52
C ASP A 393 -3.13 28.54 1.22
N LEU A 394 -4.06 28.78 0.27
CA LEU A 394 -3.72 29.28 -1.08
C LEU A 394 -3.10 30.68 -1.04
N ILE A 395 -3.50 31.52 -0.09
CA ILE A 395 -2.99 32.90 0.04
C ILE A 395 -1.55 32.85 0.54
N ALA A 396 -1.30 32.13 1.63
CA ALA A 396 0.04 31.96 2.21
C ALA A 396 1.01 31.30 1.20
N MET A 397 0.52 30.29 0.46
CA MET A 397 1.27 29.62 -0.60
C MET A 397 1.69 30.59 -1.70
N LYS A 398 0.76 31.36 -2.27
CA LYS A 398 1.04 32.34 -3.33
C LYS A 398 2.01 33.40 -2.85
N MET A 399 1.78 33.98 -1.67
CA MET A 399 2.67 34.97 -1.07
C MET A 399 4.09 34.44 -0.90
N PHE A 400 4.25 33.17 -0.49
CA PHE A 400 5.57 32.54 -0.38
C PHE A 400 6.25 32.43 -1.74
N LEU A 401 5.57 31.90 -2.75
CA LEU A 401 6.13 31.71 -4.09
C LEU A 401 6.55 33.03 -4.74
N GLU A 402 5.72 34.07 -4.64
CA GLU A 402 5.98 35.40 -5.18
C GLU A 402 7.13 36.10 -4.42
N LYS A 403 7.08 36.11 -3.07
CA LYS A 403 8.11 36.75 -2.24
C LYS A 403 9.49 36.14 -2.47
N GLN A 404 9.56 34.83 -2.66
CA GLN A 404 10.81 34.10 -2.90
C GLN A 404 11.19 34.00 -4.37
N GLN A 405 10.35 34.51 -5.28
CA GLN A 405 10.54 34.45 -6.76
C GLN A 405 10.88 33.02 -7.23
N ILE A 406 10.14 32.03 -6.71
CA ILE A 406 10.40 30.63 -7.03
C ILE A 406 10.13 30.38 -8.53
N PRO A 407 11.15 29.93 -9.29
CA PRO A 407 11.01 29.70 -10.74
C PRO A 407 10.24 28.41 -11.03
N GLY A 408 9.70 28.33 -12.25
CA GLY A 408 9.00 27.15 -12.76
C GLY A 408 7.49 27.30 -12.79
N ILE A 409 6.82 26.21 -13.12
CA ILE A 409 5.37 26.11 -13.26
C ILE A 409 4.77 25.58 -11.98
N HIS A 410 3.95 26.39 -11.32
CA HIS A 410 3.34 26.04 -10.03
C HIS A 410 1.94 25.45 -10.27
N LEU A 411 1.78 24.15 -9.98
CA LEU A 411 0.55 23.39 -10.16
C LEU A 411 -0.04 23.02 -8.80
N ILE A 412 -1.37 23.11 -8.64
CA ILE A 412 -2.05 22.88 -7.35
C ILE A 412 -2.82 21.57 -7.42
N ASP A 413 -2.39 20.56 -6.66
CA ASP A 413 -3.09 19.28 -6.54
C ASP A 413 -4.18 19.36 -5.46
N GLU A 414 -5.32 19.97 -5.84
CA GLU A 414 -6.43 20.23 -4.92
C GLU A 414 -7.04 18.96 -4.32
N LYS A 415 -7.04 17.86 -5.06
CA LYS A 415 -7.65 16.58 -4.69
C LYS A 415 -6.64 15.54 -4.22
N SER A 416 -5.36 15.89 -4.21
CA SER A 416 -4.25 14.94 -3.94
C SER A 416 -4.21 13.75 -4.92
N GLU A 417 -4.72 13.94 -6.13
CA GLU A 417 -4.82 12.88 -7.15
C GLU A 417 -3.43 12.46 -7.62
N PHE A 418 -2.57 13.43 -7.93
CA PHE A 418 -1.21 13.15 -8.41
C PHE A 418 -0.27 12.76 -7.27
N ILE A 419 -0.50 13.26 -6.05
CA ILE A 419 0.15 12.77 -4.83
C ILE A 419 -0.07 11.24 -4.70
N VAL A 420 -1.30 10.76 -4.93
CA VAL A 420 -1.63 9.34 -4.93
C VAL A 420 -1.03 8.61 -6.13
N ASN A 421 -1.20 9.15 -7.35
CA ASN A 421 -0.74 8.51 -8.59
C ASN A 421 0.79 8.34 -8.64
N TYR A 422 1.54 9.32 -8.11
CA TYR A 422 3.00 9.25 -7.98
C TYR A 422 3.45 8.58 -6.67
N ARG A 423 2.52 8.10 -5.84
CA ARG A 423 2.77 7.42 -4.55
C ARG A 423 3.65 8.25 -3.62
N ILE A 424 3.39 9.57 -3.57
CA ILE A 424 4.14 10.49 -2.71
C ILE A 424 3.83 10.18 -1.24
N ARG A 425 4.84 9.80 -0.49
CA ARG A 425 4.72 9.47 0.94
C ARG A 425 5.27 10.58 1.84
N SER A 426 6.26 11.30 1.34
CA SER A 426 6.92 12.41 2.06
C SER A 426 7.17 13.57 1.12
N PHE A 427 7.33 14.78 1.67
CA PHE A 427 7.65 15.98 0.91
C PHE A 427 9.00 16.54 1.37
N PRO A 428 9.82 17.09 0.43
CA PRO A 428 9.61 17.04 -1.01
C PRO A 428 9.90 15.65 -1.58
N MET A 429 9.30 15.33 -2.74
CA MET A 429 9.66 14.18 -3.54
C MET A 429 9.81 14.60 -5.00
N CYS A 430 10.87 14.12 -5.66
CA CYS A 430 11.28 14.62 -6.96
C CYS A 430 11.37 13.51 -8.01
N PHE A 431 11.06 13.87 -9.28
CA PHE A 431 11.19 13.01 -10.44
C PHE A 431 11.84 13.78 -11.58
N LEU A 432 12.71 13.12 -12.34
CA LEU A 432 13.22 13.64 -13.59
C LEU A 432 12.66 12.83 -14.75
N LEU A 433 12.03 13.50 -15.69
CA LEU A 433 11.48 12.90 -16.90
C LEU A 433 12.26 13.42 -18.12
N ASN A 434 12.38 12.57 -19.15
CA ASN A 434 12.91 12.98 -20.44
C ASN A 434 11.83 13.65 -21.33
N GLY A 435 12.20 14.06 -22.54
CA GLY A 435 11.28 14.67 -23.50
C GLY A 435 10.08 13.77 -23.88
N ASN A 436 10.22 12.47 -23.79
CA ASN A 436 9.15 11.47 -24.02
C ASN A 436 8.34 11.15 -22.76
N HIS A 437 8.50 11.92 -21.71
CA HIS A 437 7.82 11.70 -20.42
C HIS A 437 8.19 10.40 -19.69
N GLU A 438 9.37 9.85 -19.99
CA GLU A 438 9.90 8.66 -19.33
C GLU A 438 10.74 9.03 -18.12
N VAL A 439 10.62 8.27 -17.04
CA VAL A 439 11.43 8.44 -15.82
C VAL A 439 12.91 8.20 -16.12
N VAL A 440 13.78 9.14 -15.73
CA VAL A 440 15.22 9.08 -15.98
C VAL A 440 15.96 8.41 -14.83
N PHE A 441 15.67 8.81 -13.59
CA PHE A 441 16.35 8.28 -12.42
C PHE A 441 15.40 7.48 -11.51
N GLN A 442 15.91 6.43 -10.92
CA GLN A 442 15.17 5.69 -9.88
C GLN A 442 14.99 6.53 -8.61
N HIS A 443 15.97 7.36 -8.29
CA HIS A 443 15.95 8.32 -7.18
C HIS A 443 16.45 9.66 -7.69
N THR A 444 15.52 10.57 -7.94
CA THR A 444 15.84 11.94 -8.29
C THR A 444 16.04 12.72 -6.99
N LEU A 445 17.21 13.30 -6.82
CA LEU A 445 17.56 14.07 -5.62
C LEU A 445 16.75 15.37 -5.57
N ALA A 446 16.48 15.86 -4.36
CA ALA A 446 15.87 17.17 -4.16
C ALA A 446 16.91 18.28 -4.39
N PRO A 447 16.49 19.54 -4.59
CA PRO A 447 17.40 20.64 -4.96
C PRO A 447 18.64 20.76 -4.11
N LEU A 448 18.51 20.80 -2.78
CA LEU A 448 19.64 20.90 -1.82
C LEU A 448 20.34 19.56 -1.56
N ASP A 449 19.71 18.44 -1.91
CA ASP A 449 20.26 17.10 -1.65
C ASP A 449 21.22 16.64 -2.77
N GLY A 450 21.54 17.52 -3.72
CA GLY A 450 22.54 17.28 -4.76
C GLY A 450 21.98 17.09 -6.17
N PHE A 451 20.76 17.54 -6.48
CA PHE A 451 20.19 17.47 -7.84
C PHE A 451 21.09 18.19 -8.86
N GLU A 452 21.68 19.33 -8.51
CA GLU A 452 22.59 20.08 -9.40
C GLU A 452 23.73 19.17 -9.91
N GLN A 453 24.38 18.45 -9.00
CA GLN A 453 25.46 17.53 -9.37
C GLN A 453 24.96 16.32 -10.13
N GLN A 454 23.85 15.72 -9.68
CA GLN A 454 23.24 14.53 -10.30
C GLN A 454 22.87 14.83 -11.75
N PHE A 455 22.10 15.89 -11.99
CA PHE A 455 21.66 16.27 -13.31
C PHE A 455 22.81 16.78 -14.19
N GLY A 456 23.73 17.59 -13.64
CA GLY A 456 24.89 18.10 -14.36
C GLY A 456 25.83 16.99 -14.86
N HIS A 457 26.08 15.94 -14.05
CA HIS A 457 26.83 14.78 -14.50
C HIS A 457 26.12 13.99 -15.58
N PHE A 458 24.83 13.77 -15.40
CA PHE A 458 23.99 13.07 -16.37
C PHE A 458 23.95 13.82 -17.71
N LEU A 459 23.70 15.11 -17.69
CA LEU A 459 23.59 15.95 -18.89
C LEU A 459 24.89 15.98 -19.68
N ARG A 460 26.05 16.17 -19.02
CA ARG A 460 27.37 16.13 -19.69
C ARG A 460 27.61 14.82 -20.40
N ARG A 461 27.32 13.68 -19.75
CA ARG A 461 27.46 12.36 -20.36
C ARG A 461 26.56 12.21 -21.58
N LYS A 462 25.29 12.61 -21.46
CA LYS A 462 24.31 12.53 -22.57
C LYS A 462 24.73 13.38 -23.75
N LEU A 463 25.13 14.62 -23.53
CA LEU A 463 25.61 15.49 -24.61
C LEU A 463 26.83 14.92 -25.31
N PHE A 464 27.75 14.30 -24.58
CA PHE A 464 28.92 13.64 -25.16
C PHE A 464 28.53 12.43 -25.99
N GLU A 465 27.59 11.60 -25.52
CA GLU A 465 27.06 10.45 -26.25
C GLU A 465 26.35 10.88 -27.55
N ASP A 466 25.52 11.93 -27.47
CA ASP A 466 24.80 12.49 -28.65
C ASP A 466 25.77 13.05 -29.68
N GLN A 467 26.83 13.78 -29.29
CA GLN A 467 27.89 14.24 -30.18
C GLN A 467 28.62 13.09 -30.86
N ARG A 468 28.94 12.03 -30.13
CA ARG A 468 29.62 10.87 -30.68
C ARG A 468 28.76 10.10 -31.68
N ASN A 469 27.46 9.97 -31.39
CA ASN A 469 26.53 9.25 -32.28
C ASN A 469 26.09 10.10 -33.46
N GLY A 470 25.99 11.44 -33.34
CA GLY A 470 25.70 12.36 -34.42
C GLY A 470 26.89 12.57 -35.39
N GLY A 471 28.12 12.34 -34.95
CA GLY A 471 29.33 12.38 -35.79
C GLY A 471 29.58 11.14 -36.65
N ALA A 472 28.80 10.09 -36.50
CA ALA A 472 28.93 8.83 -37.26
C ALA A 472 28.13 8.83 -38.58
N TYR A 473 27.48 9.95 -38.94
CA TYR A 473 26.67 10.12 -40.18
C TYR A 473 27.15 11.30 -41.04
N ASN A 474 28.46 11.62 -41.05
CA ASN A 474 29.09 12.48 -42.06
C ASN A 474 30.18 11.73 -42.83
#